data_a85e0e1d3fcaef777b4d83db246c4970
#
_entry.id   a85e0e1d3fcaef777b4d83db246c4970
#
_cell.length_a   1.000
_cell.length_b   1.000
_cell.length_c   1.000
_cell.angle_alpha   90.00
_cell.angle_beta   90.00
_cell.angle_gamma   90.00
#
_symmetry.space_group_name_H-M   'P 1'
#
loop_
_entity.id
_entity.type
_entity.pdbx_description
1 polymer ?
#
loop_
_entity_poly.entity_id
_entity_poly.type
_entity_poly.pdbx_seq_one_letter_code
_entity_poly.pdbx_strand_id
1 'polypeptide(L)'
;TQDQINNLQLRIRSLEQQLRSTEVSLTESKTENENVKAKIGELENEIRKFELKEKKRNKKVAATVKILQSKSIANPPVAVERLKIDASGGKINVSFYLTNKSKKLEIGRTGMFLSSPKNLEKDIPSNIENSIPYKIRRYRVMRRTFTKVKPGTLLRIVIWNAKNQPIVDEAYPIVQ
;
A
#
# COMPACT_ATOMS: atom_id res chain seq x y z
N THR A 1 78.36 -11.43 4.01
CA THR A 1 79.08 -10.23 4.38
C THR A 1 78.20 -9.34 5.28
N GLN A 2 78.76 -8.38 6.01
CA GLN A 2 78.05 -7.51 6.96
C GLN A 2 76.89 -6.76 6.31
N ASP A 3 76.99 -6.34 5.06
CA ASP A 3 75.94 -5.64 4.32
C ASP A 3 74.73 -6.53 4.04
N GLN A 4 74.93 -7.82 3.83
CA GLN A 4 73.81 -8.78 3.67
C GLN A 4 73.03 -8.97 4.94
N ILE A 5 73.69 -8.99 6.09
CA ILE A 5 73.09 -9.10 7.40
C ILE A 5 72.24 -7.84 7.71
N ASN A 6 72.80 -6.66 7.46
CA ASN A 6 72.10 -5.40 7.65
C ASN A 6 70.83 -5.30 6.73
N ASN A 7 70.93 -5.74 5.52
CA ASN A 7 69.82 -5.76 4.54
C ASN A 7 68.70 -6.71 5.01
N LEU A 8 69.06 -7.89 5.51
CA LEU A 8 68.10 -8.86 6.06
C LEU A 8 67.40 -8.31 7.32
N GLN A 9 68.16 -7.67 8.19
CA GLN A 9 67.59 -7.04 9.41
C GLN A 9 66.59 -5.93 9.07
N LEU A 10 66.83 -5.09 8.06
CA LEU A 10 65.92 -4.06 7.61
C LEU A 10 64.63 -4.69 7.02
N ARG A 11 64.81 -5.79 6.25
CA ARG A 11 63.67 -6.49 5.66
C ARG A 11 62.79 -7.18 6.73
N ILE A 12 63.41 -7.77 7.77
CA ILE A 12 62.67 -8.35 8.90
C ILE A 12 61.86 -7.27 9.58
N ARG A 13 62.42 -6.10 9.92
CA ARG A 13 61.68 -4.99 10.56
C ARG A 13 60.54 -4.51 9.71
N SER A 14 60.72 -4.38 8.41
CA SER A 14 59.66 -4.00 7.47
C SER A 14 58.52 -5.01 7.45
N LEU A 15 58.80 -6.31 7.41
CA LEU A 15 57.82 -7.38 7.44
C LEU A 15 57.08 -7.44 8.78
N GLU A 16 57.77 -7.24 9.91
CA GLU A 16 57.14 -7.17 11.25
C GLU A 16 56.18 -5.98 11.32
N GLN A 17 56.53 -4.84 10.74
CA GLN A 17 55.67 -3.66 10.70
C GLN A 17 54.45 -3.91 9.83
N GLN A 18 54.61 -4.56 8.65
CA GLN A 18 53.50 -4.95 7.80
C GLN A 18 52.57 -5.95 8.47
N LEU A 19 53.13 -6.93 9.20
CA LEU A 19 52.33 -7.90 9.94
C LEU A 19 51.48 -7.22 11.01
N ARG A 20 52.04 -6.36 11.83
CA ARG A 20 51.29 -5.59 12.83
C ARG A 20 50.18 -4.74 12.23
N SER A 21 50.47 -4.06 11.10
CA SER A 21 49.45 -3.27 10.39
C SER A 21 48.28 -4.12 9.88
N THR A 22 48.59 -5.30 9.32
CA THR A 22 47.55 -6.24 8.82
C THR A 22 46.76 -6.84 9.99
N GLU A 23 47.36 -7.13 11.11
CA GLU A 23 46.67 -7.65 12.33
C GLU A 23 45.68 -6.61 12.88
N VAL A 24 46.08 -5.34 12.94
CA VAL A 24 45.19 -4.25 13.35
C VAL A 24 44.02 -4.12 12.40
N SER A 25 44.26 -4.07 11.08
CA SER A 25 43.23 -3.98 10.06
C SER A 25 42.28 -5.16 10.10
N LEU A 26 42.78 -6.37 10.38
CA LEU A 26 41.96 -7.56 10.52
C LEU A 26 41.03 -7.50 11.74
N THR A 27 41.53 -6.99 12.88
CA THR A 27 40.73 -6.81 14.10
C THR A 27 39.66 -5.75 13.91
N GLU A 28 39.98 -4.64 13.29
CA GLU A 28 39.00 -3.59 12.93
C GLU A 28 37.90 -4.14 12.03
N SER A 29 38.26 -4.87 10.96
CA SER A 29 37.29 -5.48 10.03
C SER A 29 36.39 -6.52 10.72
N LYS A 30 36.93 -7.29 11.67
CA LYS A 30 36.12 -8.24 12.45
C LYS A 30 35.08 -7.51 13.31
N THR A 31 35.48 -6.44 14.03
CA THR A 31 34.59 -5.63 14.87
C THR A 31 33.50 -4.97 14.04
N GLU A 32 33.84 -4.45 12.86
CA GLU A 32 32.89 -3.85 11.94
C GLU A 32 31.87 -4.87 11.42
N ASN A 33 32.32 -6.08 11.07
CA ASN A 33 31.44 -7.18 10.67
C ASN A 33 30.46 -7.61 11.77
N GLU A 34 30.90 -7.64 13.03
CA GLU A 34 30.04 -7.94 14.17
C GLU A 34 28.97 -6.85 14.37
N ASN A 35 29.34 -5.59 14.24
CA ASN A 35 28.42 -4.47 14.32
C ASN A 35 27.38 -4.49 13.18
N VAL A 36 27.82 -4.81 11.96
CA VAL A 36 26.91 -4.94 10.80
C VAL A 36 25.93 -6.09 11.01
N LYS A 37 26.39 -7.24 11.52
CA LYS A 37 25.50 -8.38 11.84
C LYS A 37 24.46 -8.03 12.90
N ALA A 38 24.84 -7.32 13.95
CA ALA A 38 23.92 -6.86 14.98
C ALA A 38 22.84 -5.94 14.37
N LYS A 39 23.26 -5.00 13.51
CA LYS A 39 22.33 -4.06 12.86
C LYS A 39 21.37 -4.74 11.87
N ILE A 40 21.84 -5.77 11.18
CA ILE A 40 20.97 -6.61 10.32
C ILE A 40 19.89 -7.29 11.17
N GLY A 41 20.26 -7.87 12.32
CA GLY A 41 19.29 -8.51 13.22
C GLY A 41 18.23 -7.54 13.78
N GLU A 42 18.60 -6.31 14.08
CA GLU A 42 17.66 -5.27 14.49
C GLU A 42 16.68 -4.91 13.37
N LEU A 43 17.19 -4.69 12.17
CA LEU A 43 16.37 -4.37 10.99
C LEU A 43 15.40 -5.50 10.61
N GLU A 44 15.83 -6.75 10.68
CA GLU A 44 14.96 -7.91 10.44
C GLU A 44 13.82 -7.99 11.47
N ASN A 45 14.08 -7.67 12.74
CA ASN A 45 13.05 -7.61 13.76
C ASN A 45 12.05 -6.47 13.53
N GLU A 46 12.52 -5.32 13.06
CA GLU A 46 11.62 -4.21 12.67
C GLU A 46 10.74 -4.58 11.49
N ILE A 47 11.31 -5.18 10.44
CA ILE A 47 10.56 -5.65 9.26
C ILE A 47 9.46 -6.62 9.70
N ARG A 48 9.77 -7.62 10.55
CA ARG A 48 8.74 -8.54 11.07
C ARG A 48 7.61 -7.83 11.83
N LYS A 49 7.94 -6.81 12.62
CA LYS A 49 6.93 -6.00 13.33
C LYS A 49 6.03 -5.23 12.36
N PHE A 50 6.60 -4.68 11.28
CA PHE A 50 5.83 -3.98 10.24
C PHE A 50 4.93 -4.94 9.47
N GLU A 51 5.43 -6.10 9.06
CA GLU A 51 4.64 -7.13 8.35
C GLU A 51 3.46 -7.63 9.20
N LEU A 52 3.67 -7.85 10.50
CA LEU A 52 2.58 -8.25 11.41
C LEU A 52 1.51 -7.16 11.56
N LYS A 53 1.93 -5.88 11.62
CA LYS A 53 0.99 -4.75 11.66
C LYS A 53 0.19 -4.64 10.36
N GLU A 54 0.85 -4.84 9.24
CA GLU A 54 0.24 -4.79 7.92
C GLU A 54 -0.75 -5.94 7.70
N LYS A 55 -0.39 -7.18 8.05
CA LYS A 55 -1.30 -8.33 8.03
C LYS A 55 -2.55 -8.10 8.89
N LYS A 56 -2.39 -7.54 10.10
CA LYS A 56 -3.53 -7.20 10.97
C LYS A 56 -4.42 -6.11 10.34
N ARG A 57 -3.81 -5.11 9.70
CA ARG A 57 -4.54 -4.03 9.00
C ARG A 57 -5.32 -4.57 7.81
N ASN A 58 -4.69 -5.38 6.96
CA ASN A 58 -5.30 -5.96 5.78
C ASN A 58 -6.45 -6.93 6.14
N LYS A 59 -6.30 -7.72 7.23
CA LYS A 59 -7.37 -8.58 7.73
C LYS A 59 -8.59 -7.78 8.22
N LYS A 60 -8.38 -6.64 8.90
CA LYS A 60 -9.48 -5.74 9.32
C LYS A 60 -10.18 -5.12 8.11
N VAL A 61 -9.42 -4.66 7.12
CA VAL A 61 -9.94 -4.08 5.88
C VAL A 61 -10.76 -5.11 5.10
N ALA A 62 -10.25 -6.33 4.92
CA ALA A 62 -10.97 -7.41 4.24
C ALA A 62 -12.29 -7.79 4.94
N ALA A 63 -12.31 -7.83 6.27
CA ALA A 63 -13.52 -8.06 7.04
C ALA A 63 -14.54 -6.93 6.84
N THR A 64 -14.08 -5.67 6.78
CA THR A 64 -14.94 -4.51 6.56
C THR A 64 -15.53 -4.49 5.14
N VAL A 65 -14.72 -4.84 4.13
CA VAL A 65 -15.20 -4.99 2.74
C VAL A 65 -16.30 -6.05 2.65
N LYS A 66 -16.15 -7.19 3.33
CA LYS A 66 -17.20 -8.22 3.38
C LYS A 66 -18.51 -7.71 3.99
N ILE A 67 -18.45 -6.91 5.04
CA ILE A 67 -19.62 -6.31 5.70
C ILE A 67 -20.36 -5.37 4.74
N LEU A 68 -19.64 -4.58 3.96
CA LEU A 68 -20.24 -3.65 3.02
C LEU A 68 -20.83 -4.33 1.78
N GLN A 69 -20.18 -5.35 1.26
CA GLN A 69 -20.72 -6.16 0.17
C GLN A 69 -22.07 -6.82 0.55
N SER A 70 -22.29 -7.07 1.84
CA SER A 70 -23.56 -7.62 2.33
C SER A 70 -24.74 -6.65 2.27
N LYS A 71 -24.47 -5.35 2.09
CA LYS A 71 -25.51 -4.30 1.96
C LYS A 71 -25.91 -4.01 0.50
N SER A 72 -25.16 -4.53 -0.48
CA SER A 72 -25.56 -4.48 -1.88
C SER A 72 -26.76 -5.40 -2.12
N ILE A 73 -27.67 -5.00 -3.01
CA ILE A 73 -28.76 -5.87 -3.42
C ILE A 73 -28.23 -7.10 -4.16
N ALA A 74 -28.94 -8.22 -4.08
CA ALA A 74 -28.61 -9.39 -4.89
C ALA A 74 -28.77 -9.04 -6.39
N ASN A 75 -27.75 -9.35 -7.20
CA ASN A 75 -27.73 -9.11 -8.65
C ASN A 75 -28.09 -7.66 -9.07
N PRO A 76 -27.28 -6.67 -8.69
CA PRO A 76 -27.54 -5.29 -9.08
C PRO A 76 -27.50 -5.14 -10.60
N PRO A 77 -28.35 -4.29 -11.20
CA PRO A 77 -28.39 -4.07 -12.64
C PRO A 77 -27.16 -3.37 -13.19
N VAL A 78 -26.31 -2.84 -12.31
CA VAL A 78 -25.03 -2.23 -12.64
C VAL A 78 -23.94 -2.78 -11.72
N ALA A 79 -22.70 -2.77 -12.21
CA ALA A 79 -21.54 -3.24 -11.47
C ALA A 79 -20.33 -2.32 -11.64
N VAL A 80 -19.45 -2.32 -10.66
CA VAL A 80 -18.11 -1.71 -10.71
C VAL A 80 -17.15 -2.74 -11.32
N GLU A 81 -16.56 -2.40 -12.46
CA GLU A 81 -15.59 -3.27 -13.12
C GLU A 81 -14.28 -2.53 -13.41
N ARG A 82 -13.18 -3.26 -13.49
CA ARG A 82 -11.86 -2.74 -13.84
C ARG A 82 -11.45 -1.54 -12.97
N LEU A 83 -11.72 -1.61 -11.68
CA LEU A 83 -11.31 -0.59 -10.74
C LEU A 83 -9.78 -0.46 -10.72
N LYS A 84 -9.30 0.77 -10.91
CA LYS A 84 -7.90 1.16 -10.77
C LYS A 84 -7.81 2.26 -9.73
N ILE A 85 -6.93 2.06 -8.77
CA ILE A 85 -6.60 3.02 -7.72
C ILE A 85 -5.10 3.28 -7.83
N ASP A 86 -4.74 4.47 -8.27
CA ASP A 86 -3.35 4.89 -8.42
C ASP A 86 -3.03 5.96 -7.39
N ALA A 87 -2.14 5.60 -6.47
CA ALA A 87 -1.71 6.46 -5.36
C ALA A 87 -0.31 7.01 -5.67
N SER A 88 -0.21 8.27 -6.05
CA SER A 88 1.05 8.94 -6.33
C SER A 88 1.06 10.39 -5.83
N GLY A 89 2.18 10.81 -5.22
CA GLY A 89 2.39 12.21 -4.83
C GLY A 89 1.35 12.78 -3.86
N GLY A 90 0.82 11.95 -2.94
CA GLY A 90 -0.22 12.36 -1.98
C GLY A 90 -1.61 12.55 -2.60
N LYS A 91 -1.79 12.18 -3.85
CA LYS A 91 -3.07 12.15 -4.57
C LYS A 91 -3.44 10.72 -4.88
N ILE A 92 -4.75 10.46 -4.97
CA ILE A 92 -5.29 9.17 -5.38
C ILE A 92 -6.20 9.39 -6.57
N ASN A 93 -5.83 8.79 -7.68
CA ASN A 93 -6.63 8.78 -8.90
C ASN A 93 -7.42 7.47 -8.95
N VAL A 94 -8.74 7.60 -8.98
CA VAL A 94 -9.66 6.47 -9.07
C VAL A 94 -10.29 6.45 -10.45
N SER A 95 -10.31 5.30 -11.09
CA SER A 95 -11.06 5.07 -12.31
C SER A 95 -11.67 3.68 -12.33
N PHE A 96 -12.89 3.55 -12.82
CA PHE A 96 -13.55 2.28 -13.03
C PHE A 96 -14.59 2.36 -14.15
N TYR A 97 -15.01 1.19 -14.62
CA TYR A 97 -16.12 1.06 -15.55
C TYR A 97 -17.38 0.79 -14.73
N LEU A 98 -18.36 1.69 -14.84
CA LEU A 98 -19.72 1.44 -14.41
C LEU A 98 -20.42 0.68 -15.54
N THR A 99 -20.61 -0.61 -15.36
CA THR A 99 -21.11 -1.52 -16.39
C THR A 99 -22.58 -1.86 -16.14
N ASN A 100 -23.38 -1.76 -17.17
CA ASN A 100 -24.78 -2.18 -17.17
C ASN A 100 -24.86 -3.70 -17.38
N LYS A 101 -25.40 -4.41 -16.41
CA LYS A 101 -25.63 -5.87 -16.44
C LYS A 101 -27.03 -6.21 -16.92
N SER A 102 -27.93 -5.21 -17.00
CA SER A 102 -29.28 -5.38 -17.53
C SER A 102 -29.33 -5.14 -19.04
N LYS A 103 -30.36 -5.59 -19.68
CA LYS A 103 -30.60 -5.30 -21.08
C LYS A 103 -31.30 -3.94 -21.31
N LYS A 104 -31.67 -3.27 -20.21
CA LYS A 104 -32.42 -2.00 -20.21
C LYS A 104 -31.47 -0.81 -20.01
N LEU A 105 -31.97 0.37 -20.33
CA LEU A 105 -31.28 1.62 -20.01
C LEU A 105 -31.28 1.81 -18.49
N GLU A 106 -30.10 1.88 -17.88
CA GLU A 106 -29.97 2.15 -16.46
C GLU A 106 -29.65 3.62 -16.20
N ILE A 107 -30.36 4.19 -15.23
CA ILE A 107 -30.22 5.59 -14.82
C ILE A 107 -30.08 5.64 -13.31
N GLY A 108 -29.20 6.49 -12.83
CA GLY A 108 -28.99 6.66 -11.40
C GLY A 108 -27.84 7.61 -11.08
N ARG A 109 -27.20 7.41 -9.95
CA ARG A 109 -26.07 8.22 -9.48
C ARG A 109 -24.98 7.33 -8.92
N THR A 110 -23.74 7.77 -9.06
CA THR A 110 -22.56 7.09 -8.50
C THR A 110 -21.78 8.05 -7.61
N GLY A 111 -21.51 7.64 -6.39
CA GLY A 111 -20.67 8.36 -5.45
C GLY A 111 -19.34 7.62 -5.22
N MET A 112 -18.26 8.37 -5.14
CA MET A 112 -16.95 7.89 -4.69
C MET A 112 -16.55 8.70 -3.47
N PHE A 113 -16.26 8.02 -2.36
CA PHE A 113 -15.99 8.65 -1.07
C PHE A 113 -14.75 8.04 -0.43
N LEU A 114 -14.04 8.84 0.35
CA LEU A 114 -13.02 8.35 1.25
C LEU A 114 -13.66 8.07 2.61
N SER A 115 -13.48 6.88 3.13
CA SER A 115 -14.07 6.46 4.39
C SER A 115 -13.04 5.85 5.32
N SER A 116 -13.26 6.03 6.63
CA SER A 116 -12.49 5.33 7.65
C SER A 116 -13.14 3.96 7.92
N PRO A 117 -12.36 2.89 8.20
CA PRO A 117 -12.92 1.59 8.58
C PRO A 117 -13.91 1.65 9.76
N LYS A 118 -13.74 2.61 10.65
CA LYS A 118 -14.60 2.80 11.83
C LYS A 118 -15.97 3.43 11.51
N ASN A 119 -16.07 4.15 10.39
CA ASN A 119 -17.27 4.93 10.05
C ASN A 119 -18.14 4.25 8.99
N LEU A 120 -17.73 3.08 8.51
CA LEU A 120 -18.44 2.39 7.44
C LEU A 120 -19.84 1.92 7.81
N GLU A 121 -20.10 1.69 9.09
CA GLU A 121 -21.45 1.27 9.56
C GLU A 121 -22.41 2.44 9.72
N LYS A 122 -21.90 3.65 10.00
CA LYS A 122 -22.74 4.81 10.38
C LYS A 122 -23.13 5.70 9.20
N ASP A 123 -22.28 5.78 8.18
CA ASP A 123 -22.47 6.75 7.10
C ASP A 123 -22.61 6.04 5.75
N ILE A 124 -23.83 5.59 5.42
CA ILE A 124 -24.19 5.68 4.01
C ILE A 124 -24.25 7.19 3.75
N PRO A 125 -23.35 7.75 2.93
CA PRO A 125 -23.40 9.17 2.68
C PRO A 125 -24.77 9.46 2.08
N SER A 126 -25.66 10.01 2.89
CA SER A 126 -26.93 10.60 2.44
C SER A 126 -26.66 11.76 1.47
N ASN A 127 -25.41 12.12 1.29
CA ASN A 127 -24.96 13.26 0.50
C ASN A 127 -24.86 12.87 -0.97
N ILE A 128 -26.03 12.61 -1.55
CA ILE A 128 -26.25 12.40 -2.98
C ILE A 128 -25.74 13.60 -3.80
N GLU A 129 -25.62 14.77 -3.20
CA GLU A 129 -25.17 16.02 -3.84
C GLU A 129 -23.79 15.91 -4.47
N ASN A 130 -22.87 15.15 -3.87
CA ASN A 130 -21.51 14.91 -4.39
C ASN A 130 -21.43 13.71 -5.34
N SER A 131 -22.53 13.13 -5.76
CA SER A 131 -22.59 12.02 -6.67
C SER A 131 -22.72 12.45 -8.13
N ILE A 132 -22.20 11.63 -9.04
CA ILE A 132 -22.21 11.86 -10.48
C ILE A 132 -23.41 11.13 -11.08
N PRO A 133 -24.32 11.81 -11.79
CA PRO A 133 -25.43 11.15 -12.46
C PRO A 133 -24.92 10.27 -13.61
N TYR A 134 -25.56 9.11 -13.81
CA TYR A 134 -25.29 8.26 -14.95
C TYR A 134 -26.57 7.89 -15.72
N LYS A 135 -26.37 7.68 -17.01
CA LYS A 135 -27.36 7.11 -17.94
C LYS A 135 -26.60 6.21 -18.89
N ILE A 136 -26.73 4.89 -18.73
CA ILE A 136 -25.91 3.90 -19.43
C ILE A 136 -26.72 2.79 -20.07
N ARG A 137 -26.35 2.44 -21.29
CA ARG A 137 -26.84 1.23 -22.00
C ARG A 137 -25.85 0.08 -21.90
N ARG A 138 -24.53 0.37 -21.92
CA ARG A 138 -23.46 -0.61 -21.85
C ARG A 138 -22.53 -0.32 -20.68
N TYR A 139 -21.72 0.72 -20.76
CA TYR A 139 -20.81 1.15 -19.72
C TYR A 139 -20.49 2.63 -19.79
N ARG A 140 -19.96 3.16 -18.70
CA ARG A 140 -19.41 4.51 -18.62
C ARG A 140 -18.15 4.47 -17.76
N VAL A 141 -17.09 5.18 -18.18
CA VAL A 141 -15.88 5.35 -17.36
C VAL A 141 -16.12 6.44 -16.33
N MET A 142 -15.95 6.10 -15.06
CA MET A 142 -16.04 7.01 -13.94
C MET A 142 -14.61 7.32 -13.46
N ARG A 143 -14.34 8.60 -13.16
CA ARG A 143 -13.03 9.05 -12.67
C ARG A 143 -13.19 10.06 -11.57
N ARG A 144 -12.31 9.98 -10.56
CA ARG A 144 -12.20 10.98 -9.50
C ARG A 144 -10.78 11.02 -8.94
N THR A 145 -10.33 12.22 -8.58
CA THR A 145 -9.05 12.43 -7.90
C THR A 145 -9.32 12.92 -6.48
N PHE A 146 -8.65 12.33 -5.52
CA PHE A 146 -8.66 12.74 -4.12
C PHE A 146 -7.27 13.27 -3.73
N THR A 147 -7.26 14.29 -2.89
CA THR A 147 -6.05 14.87 -2.31
C THR A 147 -6.06 14.71 -0.79
N LYS A 148 -4.88 14.76 -0.17
CA LYS A 148 -4.73 14.68 1.30
C LYS A 148 -5.31 13.40 1.91
N VAL A 149 -5.08 12.27 1.28
CA VAL A 149 -5.59 10.98 1.75
C VAL A 149 -4.72 10.46 2.90
N LYS A 150 -5.36 10.09 4.00
CA LYS A 150 -4.68 9.55 5.19
C LYS A 150 -4.42 8.05 5.04
N PRO A 151 -3.31 7.52 5.59
CA PRO A 151 -3.06 6.09 5.61
C PRO A 151 -4.21 5.31 6.27
N GLY A 152 -4.57 4.16 5.69
CA GLY A 152 -5.66 3.32 6.19
C GLY A 152 -7.06 3.77 5.81
N THR A 153 -7.19 4.78 4.94
CA THR A 153 -8.45 5.18 4.34
C THR A 153 -8.92 4.14 3.32
N LEU A 154 -10.22 3.94 3.23
CA LEU A 154 -10.86 3.09 2.22
C LEU A 154 -11.52 3.97 1.15
N LEU A 155 -11.51 3.49 -0.09
CA LEU A 155 -12.39 4.00 -1.14
C LEU A 155 -13.74 3.30 -1.02
N ARG A 156 -14.82 4.05 -0.84
CA ARG A 156 -16.19 3.55 -0.87
C ARG A 156 -16.87 4.00 -2.15
N ILE A 157 -17.44 3.07 -2.89
CA ILE A 157 -18.22 3.34 -4.11
C ILE A 157 -19.66 2.96 -3.81
N VAL A 158 -20.56 3.92 -3.96
CA VAL A 158 -22.00 3.72 -3.79
C VAL A 158 -22.70 4.06 -5.08
N ILE A 159 -23.58 3.18 -5.52
CA ILE A 159 -24.39 3.39 -6.71
C ILE A 159 -25.86 3.37 -6.29
N TRP A 160 -26.59 4.41 -6.69
CA TRP A 160 -28.03 4.55 -6.47
C TRP A 160 -28.79 4.40 -7.78
N ASN A 161 -29.95 3.81 -7.71
CA ASN A 161 -30.89 3.75 -8.83
C ASN A 161 -31.59 5.12 -9.04
N ALA A 162 -32.48 5.20 -10.03
CA ALA A 162 -33.26 6.41 -10.32
C ALA A 162 -34.16 6.88 -9.16
N LYS A 163 -34.46 6.00 -8.20
CA LYS A 163 -35.26 6.31 -6.99
C LYS A 163 -34.38 6.70 -5.80
N ASN A 164 -33.10 6.94 -6.02
CA ASN A 164 -32.10 7.22 -4.98
C ASN A 164 -31.93 6.10 -3.92
N GLN A 165 -32.25 4.87 -4.26
CA GLN A 165 -32.02 3.71 -3.41
C GLN A 165 -30.64 3.15 -3.70
N PRO A 166 -29.79 2.88 -2.70
CA PRO A 166 -28.48 2.28 -2.91
C PRO A 166 -28.65 0.83 -3.41
N ILE A 167 -28.01 0.52 -4.52
CA ILE A 167 -28.03 -0.81 -5.14
C ILE A 167 -26.67 -1.50 -5.10
N VAL A 168 -25.58 -0.71 -5.04
CA VAL A 168 -24.21 -1.19 -4.83
C VAL A 168 -23.57 -0.35 -3.75
N ASP A 169 -22.91 -0.99 -2.81
CA ASP A 169 -22.14 -0.35 -1.75
C ASP A 169 -20.91 -1.22 -1.45
N GLU A 170 -19.78 -0.81 -2.01
CA GLU A 170 -18.53 -1.54 -1.97
C GLU A 170 -17.40 -0.67 -1.43
N ALA A 171 -16.52 -1.25 -0.63
CA ALA A 171 -15.34 -0.59 -0.11
C ALA A 171 -14.07 -1.32 -0.51
N TYR A 172 -13.07 -0.55 -0.91
CA TYR A 172 -11.80 -1.03 -1.42
C TYR A 172 -10.63 -0.47 -0.63
N PRO A 173 -9.63 -1.29 -0.28
CA PRO A 173 -8.42 -0.80 0.35
C PRO A 173 -7.61 0.07 -0.61
N ILE A 174 -7.10 1.19 -0.10
CA ILE A 174 -6.14 2.01 -0.82
C ILE A 174 -4.75 1.58 -0.37
N VAL A 175 -4.01 0.93 -1.25
CA VAL A 175 -2.60 0.55 -1.02
C VAL A 175 -1.75 1.75 -1.42
N GLN A 176 -1.05 2.33 -0.44
CA GLN A 176 -0.08 3.42 -0.64
C GLN A 176 1.33 2.86 -0.55
#